data_96dbc068dc2f925c546b6a89b2458eac
#
_entry.id   96dbc068dc2f925c546b6a89b2458eac
#
_cell.length_a   1.000
_cell.length_b   1.000
_cell.length_c   1.000
_cell.angle_alpha   90.00
_cell.angle_beta   90.00
_cell.angle_gamma   90.00
#
_symmetry.space_group_name_H-M   'P 1'
#
loop_
_entity.id
_entity.type
_entity.pdbx_description
1 polymer ?
#
loop_
_entity_poly.entity_id
_entity_poly.type
_entity_poly.pdbx_seq_one_letter_code
_entity_poly.pdbx_strand_id
1 'polypeptide(L)'
;KKFFSKKILRSASKFNSILGGHPEFGKIPGVEASTGALGHGPAIGVGMAIGAKLNRLKNKTYVIVGDGEINEGSFWESSMIASKHKLNDLHIIIDYNKIQSYGKTKEVLDLEPLKKKLESFGYKVSELNGHCINQLSKYFKKIKNNKEKPTALICHTIKGKGFPFAENNPYWHHKNFFTEKEIKNINECLGK
;
A
#
# COMPACT_ATOMS: atom_id res chain seq x y z
N LYS A 1 14.81 -0.06 -10.93
CA LYS A 1 15.87 -0.98 -10.48
C LYS A 1 15.79 -2.25 -11.34
N LYS A 2 16.91 -2.92 -11.59
CA LYS A 2 16.97 -4.04 -12.55
C LYS A 2 16.91 -5.38 -11.80
N PHE A 3 15.81 -5.67 -11.11
CA PHE A 3 15.65 -6.95 -10.41
C PHE A 3 15.47 -8.12 -11.41
N PHE A 4 14.80 -7.87 -12.53
CA PHE A 4 14.60 -8.85 -13.61
C PHE A 4 14.50 -8.15 -14.97
N SER A 5 14.56 -8.93 -16.06
CA SER A 5 14.47 -8.42 -17.44
C SER A 5 13.08 -7.86 -17.73
N LYS A 6 13.01 -6.69 -18.39
CA LYS A 6 11.75 -6.11 -18.89
C LYS A 6 10.96 -7.06 -19.81
N LYS A 7 11.63 -8.01 -20.47
CA LYS A 7 10.97 -9.01 -21.32
C LYS A 7 9.95 -9.86 -20.55
N ILE A 8 10.21 -10.12 -19.26
CA ILE A 8 9.32 -10.91 -18.39
C ILE A 8 7.96 -10.22 -18.18
N LEU A 9 7.89 -8.89 -18.27
CA LEU A 9 6.62 -8.15 -18.14
C LEU A 9 5.57 -8.60 -19.16
N ARG A 10 6.00 -9.09 -20.35
CA ARG A 10 5.08 -9.60 -21.40
C ARG A 10 4.41 -10.93 -21.03
N SER A 11 4.91 -11.61 -20.00
CA SER A 11 4.34 -12.86 -19.49
C SER A 11 3.47 -12.66 -18.25
N ALA A 12 3.28 -11.42 -17.76
CA ALA A 12 2.49 -11.15 -16.57
C ALA A 12 1.11 -11.81 -16.66
N SER A 13 0.71 -12.47 -15.58
CA SER A 13 -0.55 -13.22 -15.44
C SER A 13 -0.77 -14.36 -16.47
N LYS A 14 0.27 -14.80 -17.18
CA LYS A 14 0.21 -15.97 -18.06
C LYS A 14 0.61 -17.23 -17.29
N PHE A 15 0.16 -18.40 -17.79
CA PHE A 15 0.57 -19.69 -17.25
C PHE A 15 2.10 -19.82 -17.23
N ASN A 16 2.66 -20.40 -16.17
CA ASN A 16 4.11 -20.53 -15.91
C ASN A 16 4.89 -19.20 -15.81
N SER A 17 4.25 -18.04 -15.73
CA SER A 17 4.95 -16.80 -15.46
C SER A 17 5.33 -16.69 -13.97
N ILE A 18 6.51 -16.13 -13.70
CA ILE A 18 6.88 -15.72 -12.34
C ILE A 18 6.06 -14.52 -11.87
N LEU A 19 5.44 -13.75 -12.81
CA LEU A 19 4.61 -12.59 -12.53
C LEU A 19 3.13 -13.04 -12.51
N GLY A 20 2.67 -13.54 -11.36
CA GLY A 20 1.27 -13.86 -11.10
C GLY A 20 0.41 -12.63 -10.84
N GLY A 21 -0.86 -12.82 -10.42
CA GLY A 21 -1.76 -11.75 -10.02
C GLY A 21 -1.30 -11.03 -8.75
N HIS A 22 -0.53 -11.70 -7.90
CA HIS A 22 0.11 -11.15 -6.72
C HIS A 22 1.59 -11.53 -6.71
N PRO A 23 2.48 -10.66 -6.15
CA PRO A 23 3.90 -10.97 -6.04
C PRO A 23 4.14 -12.04 -4.98
N GLU A 24 5.03 -12.99 -5.30
CA GLU A 24 5.39 -14.09 -4.41
C GLU A 24 6.88 -14.00 -4.02
N PHE A 25 7.13 -14.05 -2.71
CA PHE A 25 8.49 -14.15 -2.18
C PHE A 25 9.16 -15.46 -2.67
N GLY A 26 10.42 -15.35 -3.04
CA GLY A 26 11.20 -16.49 -3.58
C GLY A 26 11.00 -16.76 -5.07
N LYS A 27 9.89 -16.34 -5.68
CA LYS A 27 9.67 -16.46 -7.13
C LYS A 27 10.15 -15.24 -7.92
N ILE A 28 9.89 -14.05 -7.39
CA ILE A 28 10.20 -12.80 -8.09
C ILE A 28 11.39 -12.15 -7.40
N PRO A 29 12.52 -11.96 -8.09
CA PRO A 29 13.67 -11.26 -7.53
C PRO A 29 13.29 -9.86 -7.02
N GLY A 30 13.68 -9.54 -5.78
CA GLY A 30 13.42 -8.25 -5.14
C GLY A 30 12.06 -8.13 -4.45
N VAL A 31 11.26 -9.19 -4.40
CA VAL A 31 10.04 -9.26 -3.57
C VAL A 31 10.42 -9.69 -2.16
N GLU A 32 10.09 -8.85 -1.19
CA GLU A 32 10.47 -9.03 0.22
C GLU A 32 9.44 -9.84 1.01
N ALA A 33 8.17 -9.88 0.55
CA ALA A 33 7.10 -10.68 1.13
C ALA A 33 6.05 -11.04 0.08
N SER A 34 5.42 -12.21 0.20
CA SER A 34 4.23 -12.54 -0.58
C SER A 34 3.05 -11.67 -0.12
N THR A 35 2.29 -11.13 -1.06
CA THR A 35 1.15 -10.25 -0.79
C THR A 35 -0.12 -10.75 -1.48
N GLY A 36 -1.26 -10.05 -1.27
CA GLY A 36 -2.57 -10.43 -1.82
C GLY A 36 -3.55 -10.91 -0.75
N ALA A 37 -3.07 -11.55 0.33
CA ALA A 37 -3.87 -11.80 1.51
C ALA A 37 -3.97 -10.50 2.32
N LEU A 38 -5.15 -9.85 2.29
CA LEU A 38 -5.37 -8.56 2.94
C LEU A 38 -5.12 -8.65 4.46
N GLY A 39 -4.57 -7.58 5.03
CA GLY A 39 -4.24 -7.48 6.45
C GLY A 39 -2.96 -8.21 6.88
N HIS A 40 -2.37 -9.07 6.05
CA HIS A 40 -1.14 -9.81 6.38
C HIS A 40 0.12 -8.94 6.23
N GLY A 41 0.14 -8.02 5.27
CA GLY A 41 1.26 -7.10 5.05
C GLY A 41 1.69 -6.36 6.32
N PRO A 42 0.77 -5.74 7.07
CA PRO A 42 1.06 -5.09 8.35
C PRO A 42 1.68 -6.01 9.40
N ALA A 43 1.16 -7.23 9.55
CA ALA A 43 1.70 -8.22 10.50
C ALA A 43 3.13 -8.65 10.13
N ILE A 44 3.38 -8.90 8.84
CA ILE A 44 4.72 -9.20 8.31
C ILE A 44 5.67 -8.01 8.57
N GLY A 45 5.23 -6.79 8.29
CA GLY A 45 6.01 -5.57 8.51
C GLY A 45 6.36 -5.36 10.00
N VAL A 46 5.43 -5.66 10.90
CA VAL A 46 5.69 -5.66 12.35
C VAL A 46 6.78 -6.69 12.70
N GLY A 47 6.68 -7.92 12.19
CA GLY A 47 7.70 -8.96 12.39
C GLY A 47 9.08 -8.52 11.89
N MET A 48 9.15 -7.92 10.69
CA MET A 48 10.40 -7.39 10.13
C MET A 48 10.98 -6.28 11.00
N ALA A 49 10.15 -5.35 11.48
CA ALA A 49 10.58 -4.25 12.34
C ALA A 49 11.06 -4.73 13.72
N ILE A 50 10.42 -5.75 14.29
CA ILE A 50 10.87 -6.41 15.53
C ILE A 50 12.23 -7.08 15.29
N GLY A 51 12.36 -7.86 14.23
CA GLY A 51 13.62 -8.53 13.88
C GLY A 51 14.75 -7.54 13.69
N ALA A 52 14.51 -6.43 12.97
CA ALA A 52 15.48 -5.36 12.80
C ALA A 52 15.89 -4.74 14.14
N LYS A 53 14.93 -4.47 15.02
CA LYS A 53 15.18 -3.89 16.35
C LYS A 53 16.02 -4.81 17.24
N LEU A 54 15.68 -6.11 17.29
CA LEU A 54 16.41 -7.12 18.07
C LEU A 54 17.86 -7.25 17.59
N ASN A 55 18.06 -7.22 16.27
CA ASN A 55 19.41 -7.30 15.67
C ASN A 55 20.11 -5.94 15.59
N ARG A 56 19.57 -4.87 16.19
CA ARG A 56 20.15 -3.51 16.20
C ARG A 56 20.43 -2.98 14.80
N LEU A 57 19.64 -3.38 13.81
CA LEU A 57 19.74 -2.87 12.44
C LEU A 57 19.13 -1.48 12.33
N LYS A 58 19.64 -0.68 11.40
CA LYS A 58 19.17 0.71 11.16
C LYS A 58 18.20 0.83 9.98
N ASN A 59 17.76 -0.29 9.44
CA ASN A 59 16.79 -0.28 8.34
C ASN A 59 15.40 0.12 8.83
N LYS A 60 14.64 0.71 7.93
CA LYS A 60 13.24 1.09 8.15
C LYS A 60 12.32 0.15 7.37
N THR A 61 11.20 -0.19 7.97
CA THR A 61 10.16 -1.02 7.37
C THR A 61 9.00 -0.12 6.90
N TYR A 62 8.69 -0.16 5.62
CA TYR A 62 7.58 0.55 5.02
C TYR A 62 6.54 -0.45 4.54
N VAL A 63 5.30 -0.29 4.96
CA VAL A 63 4.18 -1.13 4.54
C VAL A 63 3.13 -0.25 3.88
N ILE A 64 2.80 -0.54 2.62
CA ILE A 64 1.73 0.15 1.91
C ILE A 64 0.49 -0.73 1.96
N VAL A 65 -0.63 -0.15 2.39
CA VAL A 65 -1.92 -0.82 2.53
C VAL A 65 -3.02 -0.01 1.84
N GLY A 66 -4.03 -0.70 1.32
CA GLY A 66 -5.25 -0.06 0.83
C GLY A 66 -6.22 0.25 1.98
N ASP A 67 -7.13 1.19 1.75
CA ASP A 67 -8.16 1.53 2.75
C ASP A 67 -9.12 0.37 3.02
N GLY A 68 -9.49 -0.42 2.00
CA GLY A 68 -10.28 -1.65 2.21
C GLY A 68 -9.53 -2.71 3.03
N GLU A 69 -8.20 -2.77 2.92
CA GLU A 69 -7.37 -3.72 3.66
C GLU A 69 -7.37 -3.46 5.17
N ILE A 70 -7.45 -2.21 5.59
CA ILE A 70 -7.48 -1.88 7.03
C ILE A 70 -8.82 -2.22 7.71
N ASN A 71 -9.80 -2.74 7.01
CA ASN A 71 -10.97 -3.37 7.62
C ASN A 71 -10.64 -4.74 8.23
N GLU A 72 -9.52 -5.36 7.83
CA GLU A 72 -9.08 -6.64 8.40
C GLU A 72 -8.64 -6.51 9.87
N GLY A 73 -9.10 -7.43 10.72
CA GLY A 73 -8.77 -7.43 12.15
C GLY A 73 -7.27 -7.52 12.42
N SER A 74 -6.54 -8.31 11.60
CA SER A 74 -5.09 -8.48 11.71
C SER A 74 -4.30 -7.16 11.54
N PHE A 75 -4.83 -6.17 10.82
CA PHE A 75 -4.26 -4.82 10.78
C PHE A 75 -4.24 -4.19 12.17
N TRP A 76 -5.36 -4.23 12.89
CA TRP A 76 -5.51 -3.61 14.21
C TRP A 76 -4.76 -4.39 15.30
N GLU A 77 -4.73 -5.72 15.22
CA GLU A 77 -3.93 -6.58 16.10
C GLU A 77 -2.44 -6.29 15.96
N SER A 78 -1.93 -6.22 14.74
CA SER A 78 -0.54 -5.86 14.46
C SER A 78 -0.21 -4.43 14.89
N SER A 79 -1.17 -3.51 14.82
CA SER A 79 -1.03 -2.13 15.28
C SER A 79 -0.82 -2.05 16.79
N MET A 80 -1.52 -2.86 17.58
CA MET A 80 -1.31 -2.95 19.04
C MET A 80 0.10 -3.45 19.36
N ILE A 81 0.59 -4.45 18.63
CA ILE A 81 1.95 -4.99 18.81
C ILE A 81 2.99 -3.93 18.44
N ALA A 82 2.82 -3.24 17.32
CA ALA A 82 3.71 -2.17 16.87
C ALA A 82 3.84 -1.06 17.92
N SER A 83 2.72 -0.66 18.50
CA SER A 83 2.66 0.36 19.56
C SER A 83 3.35 -0.11 20.84
N LYS A 84 2.98 -1.30 21.33
CA LYS A 84 3.57 -1.91 22.55
C LYS A 84 5.10 -1.96 22.46
N HIS A 85 5.63 -2.39 21.32
CA HIS A 85 7.07 -2.52 21.11
C HIS A 85 7.75 -1.22 20.67
N LYS A 86 7.01 -0.10 20.56
CA LYS A 86 7.54 1.21 20.13
C LYS A 86 8.38 1.09 18.86
N LEU A 87 7.79 0.50 17.81
CA LEU A 87 8.49 0.25 16.54
C LEU A 87 8.59 1.55 15.73
N ASN A 88 9.46 2.45 16.15
CA ASN A 88 9.63 3.77 15.55
C ASN A 88 10.19 3.75 14.12
N ASP A 89 10.74 2.63 13.66
CA ASP A 89 11.21 2.41 12.30
C ASP A 89 10.17 1.66 11.43
N LEU A 90 8.96 1.43 11.94
CA LEU A 90 7.80 0.95 11.18
C LEU A 90 6.96 2.14 10.69
N HIS A 91 6.71 2.16 9.39
CA HIS A 91 5.95 3.21 8.70
C HIS A 91 4.84 2.57 7.87
N ILE A 92 3.58 2.74 8.29
CA ILE A 92 2.41 2.31 7.52
C ILE A 92 1.99 3.47 6.60
N ILE A 93 1.77 3.18 5.33
CA ILE A 93 1.32 4.14 4.31
C ILE A 93 -0.02 3.64 3.79
N ILE A 94 -1.06 4.43 3.95
CA ILE A 94 -2.44 4.06 3.59
C ILE A 94 -2.81 4.77 2.29
N ASP A 95 -3.06 4.01 1.24
CA ASP A 95 -3.68 4.51 0.01
C ASP A 95 -5.17 4.71 0.27
N TYR A 96 -5.52 5.91 0.73
CA TYR A 96 -6.89 6.27 1.11
C TYR A 96 -7.65 6.88 -0.06
N ASN A 97 -8.02 6.02 -1.01
CA ASN A 97 -8.77 6.39 -2.21
C ASN A 97 -10.30 6.27 -2.04
N LYS A 98 -10.78 5.73 -0.93
CA LYS A 98 -12.19 5.59 -0.53
C LYS A 98 -13.02 4.62 -1.38
N ILE A 99 -12.37 3.76 -2.17
CA ILE A 99 -13.02 2.76 -3.02
C ILE A 99 -12.33 1.42 -2.84
N GLN A 100 -13.08 0.42 -2.41
CA GLN A 100 -12.66 -0.97 -2.32
C GLN A 100 -13.41 -1.86 -3.32
N SER A 101 -13.16 -3.18 -3.31
CA SER A 101 -13.72 -4.13 -4.28
C SER A 101 -15.23 -4.09 -4.41
N TYR A 102 -15.94 -3.85 -3.32
CA TYR A 102 -17.41 -3.89 -3.27
C TYR A 102 -18.11 -2.54 -3.41
N GLY A 103 -17.35 -1.44 -3.43
CA GLY A 103 -17.89 -0.08 -3.51
C GLY A 103 -17.10 0.94 -2.70
N LYS A 104 -17.75 2.02 -2.33
CA LYS A 104 -17.10 3.04 -1.49
C LYS A 104 -16.87 2.50 -0.07
N THR A 105 -15.72 2.80 0.52
CA THR A 105 -15.39 2.35 1.87
C THR A 105 -16.45 2.75 2.89
N LYS A 106 -17.02 3.95 2.79
CA LYS A 106 -18.09 4.43 3.67
C LYS A 106 -19.37 3.58 3.60
N GLU A 107 -19.68 3.02 2.43
CA GLU A 107 -20.89 2.23 2.19
C GLU A 107 -20.70 0.76 2.62
N VAL A 108 -19.48 0.25 2.52
CA VAL A 108 -19.16 -1.15 2.86
C VAL A 108 -18.85 -1.29 4.34
N LEU A 109 -17.85 -0.56 4.85
CA LEU A 109 -17.52 -0.49 6.27
C LEU A 109 -16.73 0.80 6.53
N ASP A 110 -17.38 1.77 7.21
CA ASP A 110 -16.81 3.10 7.39
C ASP A 110 -15.57 3.08 8.30
N LEU A 111 -14.49 3.62 7.78
CA LEU A 111 -13.21 3.75 8.50
C LEU A 111 -13.14 5.00 9.39
N GLU A 112 -14.03 5.97 9.17
CA GLU A 112 -13.94 7.24 9.90
C GLU A 112 -14.35 7.12 11.37
N PRO A 113 -13.75 7.89 12.24
CA PRO A 113 -12.64 8.83 12.01
C PRO A 113 -11.27 8.12 12.00
N LEU A 114 -10.76 7.77 10.81
CA LEU A 114 -9.58 6.92 10.63
C LEU A 114 -8.34 7.44 11.38
N LYS A 115 -8.06 8.74 11.28
CA LYS A 115 -6.92 9.35 11.97
C LYS A 115 -6.97 9.10 13.47
N LYS A 116 -8.12 9.39 14.10
CA LYS A 116 -8.29 9.20 15.55
C LYS A 116 -8.17 7.75 15.96
N LYS A 117 -8.71 6.83 15.16
CA LYS A 117 -8.55 5.38 15.39
C LYS A 117 -7.07 5.00 15.40
N LEU A 118 -6.30 5.39 14.38
CA LEU A 118 -4.86 5.10 14.31
C LEU A 118 -4.07 5.74 15.46
N GLU A 119 -4.41 6.99 15.84
CA GLU A 119 -3.80 7.67 16.98
C GLU A 119 -4.07 6.91 18.29
N SER A 120 -5.29 6.41 18.50
CA SER A 120 -5.66 5.62 19.69
C SER A 120 -4.94 4.27 19.74
N PHE A 121 -4.58 3.71 18.57
CA PHE A 121 -3.72 2.52 18.47
C PHE A 121 -2.22 2.84 18.61
N GLY A 122 -1.87 4.09 18.92
CA GLY A 122 -0.52 4.50 19.29
C GLY A 122 0.38 4.94 18.15
N TYR A 123 -0.16 5.14 16.94
CA TYR A 123 0.61 5.69 15.82
C TYR A 123 0.79 7.22 15.94
N LYS A 124 1.90 7.72 15.40
CA LYS A 124 2.03 9.12 15.02
C LYS A 124 1.47 9.29 13.62
N VAL A 125 0.31 9.91 13.50
CA VAL A 125 -0.44 9.99 12.24
C VAL A 125 -0.17 11.30 11.51
N SER A 126 -0.06 11.22 10.20
CA SER A 126 -0.02 12.36 9.28
C SER A 126 -0.97 12.13 8.11
N GLU A 127 -1.48 13.21 7.55
CA GLU A 127 -2.33 13.17 6.36
C GLU A 127 -1.77 14.11 5.29
N LEU A 128 -1.86 13.70 4.03
CA LEU A 128 -1.45 14.54 2.92
C LEU A 128 -2.12 14.11 1.61
N ASN A 129 -1.98 14.96 0.59
CA ASN A 129 -2.36 14.61 -0.78
C ASN A 129 -1.34 13.61 -1.35
N GLY A 130 -1.76 12.34 -1.53
CA GLY A 130 -0.92 11.25 -2.03
C GLY A 130 -0.42 11.43 -3.47
N HIS A 131 -1.00 12.37 -4.24
CA HIS A 131 -0.52 12.74 -5.58
C HIS A 131 0.48 13.91 -5.56
N CYS A 132 0.76 14.51 -4.40
CA CYS A 132 1.69 15.63 -4.28
C CYS A 132 3.09 15.15 -3.89
N ILE A 133 3.97 15.00 -4.88
CA ILE A 133 5.36 14.53 -4.68
C ILE A 133 6.13 15.41 -3.67
N ASN A 134 5.89 16.72 -3.67
CA ASN A 134 6.55 17.62 -2.72
C ASN A 134 6.13 17.35 -1.27
N GLN A 135 4.84 17.07 -1.01
CA GLN A 135 4.37 16.73 0.33
C GLN A 135 4.94 15.38 0.78
N LEU A 136 4.92 14.37 -0.10
CA LEU A 136 5.51 13.06 0.15
C LEU A 136 7.00 13.18 0.47
N SER A 137 7.76 13.91 -0.36
CA SER A 137 9.21 14.11 -0.15
C SER A 137 9.50 14.78 1.20
N LYS A 138 8.75 15.83 1.56
CA LYS A 138 8.88 16.50 2.86
C LYS A 138 8.58 15.55 4.03
N TYR A 139 7.51 14.76 3.91
CA TYR A 139 7.13 13.78 4.92
C TYR A 139 8.24 12.75 5.13
N PHE A 140 8.72 12.10 4.07
CA PHE A 140 9.75 11.07 4.18
C PHE A 140 11.08 11.61 4.71
N LYS A 141 11.44 12.86 4.41
CA LYS A 141 12.61 13.52 5.03
C LYS A 141 12.41 13.70 6.54
N LYS A 142 11.21 14.10 6.97
CA LYS A 142 10.90 14.35 8.38
C LYS A 142 10.92 13.07 9.22
N ILE A 143 10.36 11.97 8.72
CA ILE A 143 10.27 10.72 9.49
C ILE A 143 11.59 9.96 9.62
N LYS A 144 12.64 10.31 8.86
CA LYS A 144 13.98 9.72 9.02
C LYS A 144 14.49 9.80 10.46
N ASN A 145 14.14 10.85 11.17
CA ASN A 145 14.57 11.12 12.54
C ASN A 145 13.50 10.78 13.60
N ASN A 146 12.45 10.05 13.22
CA ASN A 146 11.46 9.61 14.19
C ASN A 146 12.06 8.59 15.15
N LYS A 147 11.92 8.83 16.47
CA LYS A 147 12.48 7.96 17.53
C LYS A 147 11.44 7.54 18.56
N GLU A 148 10.17 7.87 18.34
CA GLU A 148 9.16 7.75 19.38
C GLU A 148 8.21 6.56 19.17
N LYS A 149 7.45 6.59 18.08
CA LYS A 149 6.31 5.71 17.84
C LYS A 149 6.30 5.21 16.39
N PRO A 150 5.64 4.08 16.08
CA PRO A 150 5.33 3.76 14.70
C PRO A 150 4.55 4.90 14.06
N THR A 151 4.70 5.09 12.75
CA THR A 151 3.99 6.15 12.02
C THR A 151 2.96 5.58 11.07
N ALA A 152 1.85 6.31 10.90
CA ALA A 152 0.88 6.06 9.86
C ALA A 152 0.71 7.32 9.00
N LEU A 153 0.78 7.16 7.69
CA LEU A 153 0.56 8.21 6.71
C LEU A 153 -0.73 7.90 5.94
N ILE A 154 -1.74 8.73 6.09
CA ILE A 154 -2.96 8.67 5.30
C ILE A 154 -2.73 9.49 4.03
N CYS A 155 -2.62 8.81 2.90
CA CYS A 155 -2.48 9.42 1.59
C CYS A 155 -3.85 9.56 0.93
N HIS A 156 -4.41 10.76 0.90
CA HIS A 156 -5.64 11.01 0.14
C HIS A 156 -5.32 10.94 -1.35
N THR A 157 -5.86 9.94 -2.02
CA THR A 157 -5.63 9.64 -3.43
C THR A 157 -6.94 9.55 -4.20
N ILE A 158 -6.83 9.50 -5.51
CA ILE A 158 -7.92 9.25 -6.44
C ILE A 158 -7.64 7.90 -7.10
N LYS A 159 -8.53 6.92 -6.91
CA LYS A 159 -8.43 5.63 -7.58
C LYS A 159 -8.47 5.82 -9.08
N GLY A 160 -7.53 5.19 -9.81
CA GLY A 160 -7.44 5.31 -11.27
C GLY A 160 -6.82 6.64 -11.76
N LYS A 161 -6.18 7.42 -10.89
CA LYS A 161 -5.55 8.71 -11.25
C LYS A 161 -4.65 8.61 -12.46
N GLY A 162 -4.86 9.53 -13.42
CA GLY A 162 -4.15 9.56 -14.69
C GLY A 162 -4.93 8.97 -15.86
N PHE A 163 -6.04 8.29 -15.58
CA PHE A 163 -6.97 7.78 -16.58
C PHE A 163 -8.37 8.33 -16.29
N PRO A 164 -8.80 9.45 -16.92
CA PRO A 164 -10.04 10.15 -16.57
C PRO A 164 -11.29 9.25 -16.55
N PHE A 165 -11.35 8.25 -17.43
CA PHE A 165 -12.44 7.28 -17.50
C PHE A 165 -12.42 6.24 -16.37
N ALA A 166 -11.27 6.08 -15.67
CA ALA A 166 -11.10 5.15 -14.55
C ALA A 166 -11.10 5.87 -13.19
N GLU A 167 -10.94 7.21 -13.18
CA GLU A 167 -10.91 7.97 -11.92
C GLU A 167 -12.23 7.81 -11.14
N ASN A 168 -12.12 7.39 -9.88
CA ASN A 168 -13.24 7.13 -8.97
C ASN A 168 -14.31 6.16 -9.51
N ASN A 169 -13.95 5.31 -10.47
CA ASN A 169 -14.86 4.38 -11.08
C ASN A 169 -14.63 2.96 -10.53
N PRO A 170 -15.56 2.41 -9.69
CA PRO A 170 -15.40 1.08 -9.09
C PRO A 170 -15.36 -0.05 -10.13
N TYR A 171 -15.95 0.12 -11.32
CA TYR A 171 -15.89 -0.89 -12.39
C TYR A 171 -14.47 -1.15 -12.91
N TRP A 172 -13.51 -0.27 -12.61
CA TRP A 172 -12.09 -0.46 -12.94
C TRP A 172 -11.30 -1.18 -11.85
N HIS A 173 -11.93 -1.51 -10.75
CA HIS A 173 -11.32 -2.37 -9.74
C HIS A 173 -11.31 -3.83 -10.27
N HIS A 174 -10.17 -4.49 -10.25
CA HIS A 174 -9.97 -5.84 -10.78
C HIS A 174 -10.32 -6.04 -12.27
N LYS A 175 -10.40 -4.96 -13.05
CA LYS A 175 -10.68 -5.08 -14.48
C LYS A 175 -9.49 -5.74 -15.20
N ASN A 176 -9.74 -6.88 -15.80
CA ASN A 176 -8.74 -7.72 -16.47
C ASN A 176 -8.98 -7.91 -17.98
N PHE A 177 -10.13 -7.45 -18.47
CA PHE A 177 -10.46 -7.43 -19.90
C PHE A 177 -10.71 -6.00 -20.35
N PHE A 178 -10.16 -5.64 -21.52
CA PHE A 178 -10.30 -4.31 -22.09
C PHE A 178 -10.84 -4.43 -23.52
N THR A 179 -11.81 -3.59 -23.85
CA THR A 179 -12.30 -3.41 -25.22
C THR A 179 -11.26 -2.65 -26.06
N GLU A 180 -11.33 -2.74 -27.37
CA GLU A 180 -10.45 -1.98 -28.28
C GLU A 180 -10.52 -0.47 -28.04
N LYS A 181 -11.73 0.05 -27.78
CA LYS A 181 -11.95 1.47 -27.43
C LYS A 181 -11.23 1.86 -26.15
N GLU A 182 -11.27 1.00 -25.12
CA GLU A 182 -10.58 1.26 -23.86
C GLU A 182 -9.07 1.19 -24.02
N ILE A 183 -8.56 0.24 -24.80
CA ILE A 183 -7.12 0.16 -25.13
C ILE A 183 -6.68 1.42 -25.87
N LYS A 184 -7.47 1.92 -26.83
CA LYS A 184 -7.18 3.18 -27.51
C LYS A 184 -7.11 4.35 -26.53
N ASN A 185 -8.11 4.50 -25.67
CA ASN A 185 -8.14 5.57 -24.65
C ASN A 185 -6.94 5.48 -23.70
N ILE A 186 -6.57 4.25 -23.27
CA ILE A 186 -5.39 4.03 -22.42
C ILE A 186 -4.12 4.51 -23.13
N ASN A 187 -3.95 4.15 -24.42
CA ASN A 187 -2.78 4.55 -25.20
C ASN A 187 -2.72 6.06 -25.40
N GLU A 188 -3.84 6.73 -25.66
CA GLU A 188 -3.92 8.18 -25.73
C GLU A 188 -3.48 8.87 -24.45
N CYS A 189 -3.94 8.36 -23.27
CA CYS A 189 -3.50 8.87 -21.97
C CYS A 189 -2.01 8.64 -21.71
N LEU A 190 -1.41 7.62 -22.32
CA LEU A 190 0.02 7.31 -22.20
C LEU A 190 0.89 8.03 -23.25
N GLY A 191 0.30 8.84 -24.13
CA GLY A 191 1.00 9.52 -25.22
C GLY A 191 1.54 8.56 -26.29
N LYS A 192 0.82 7.49 -26.58
CA LYS A 192 1.17 6.44 -27.54
C LYS A 192 0.18 6.41 -28.69
#